data_c3aca70f8ec47776469e4b63f8578c26
#
_entry.id   c3aca70f8ec47776469e4b63f8578c26
#
_cell.length_a   1.000
_cell.length_b   1.000
_cell.length_c   1.000
_cell.angle_alpha   90.00
_cell.angle_beta   90.00
_cell.angle_gamma   90.00
#
_symmetry.space_group_name_H-M   'P 1'
#
loop_
_entity.id
_entity.type
_entity.pdbx_description
1 polymer ?
#
loop_
_entity_poly.entity_id
_entity_poly.type
_entity_poly.pdbx_seq_one_letter_code
_entity_poly.pdbx_strand_id
1 'polypeptide(L)'
;MAFELPKLPYAYDALEPHIDARTMEIHHTKHHNAYTTNLNAAVAGTELEGLTIENILINLDKKNAAVRNNGGGFYNHNLFWTVMSPDGGGEPKGELMAAIEASFGSFEEFKTKFAKAGATQFGSGWAWLCVKKDGKLDVCGTPNQDNPLMPEVGCGGTPILGMDVWEHAYYLHYQNRRPDYIEAFFNVVDWTEVARRFAVEK
;
A
#
# COMPACT_ATOMS: atom_id res chain seq x y z
N MET A 1 -11.84 1.15 20.39
CA MET A 1 -11.44 -0.28 20.24
C MET A 1 -9.99 -0.31 19.81
N ALA A 2 -9.20 -1.30 20.28
CA ALA A 2 -7.81 -1.44 19.85
C ALA A 2 -7.75 -1.92 18.38
N PHE A 3 -6.71 -1.51 17.66
CA PHE A 3 -6.38 -2.03 16.34
C PHE A 3 -5.88 -3.48 16.47
N GLU A 4 -6.27 -4.33 15.54
CA GLU A 4 -5.88 -5.74 15.53
C GLU A 4 -5.09 -6.05 14.25
N LEU A 5 -4.08 -6.93 14.36
CA LEU A 5 -3.40 -7.45 13.20
C LEU A 5 -4.38 -8.30 12.38
N PRO A 6 -4.72 -7.92 11.13
CA PRO A 6 -5.66 -8.70 10.33
C PRO A 6 -5.06 -10.05 9.94
N LYS A 7 -5.89 -11.06 9.79
CA LYS A 7 -5.47 -12.32 9.16
C LYS A 7 -5.26 -12.09 7.67
N LEU A 8 -4.22 -12.70 7.10
CA LEU A 8 -4.06 -12.71 5.65
C LEU A 8 -5.21 -13.49 5.00
N PRO A 9 -5.71 -13.06 3.83
CA PRO A 9 -6.74 -13.79 3.10
C PRO A 9 -6.23 -15.05 2.38
N TYR A 10 -4.93 -15.31 2.42
CA TYR A 10 -4.24 -16.44 1.77
C TYR A 10 -3.07 -16.93 2.65
N ALA A 11 -2.54 -18.13 2.34
CA ALA A 11 -1.36 -18.68 3.01
C ALA A 11 -0.08 -17.90 2.68
N TYR A 12 0.95 -18.00 3.53
CA TYR A 12 2.21 -17.26 3.31
C TYR A 12 2.93 -17.64 2.01
N ASP A 13 2.79 -18.87 1.54
CA ASP A 13 3.39 -19.39 0.30
C ASP A 13 2.53 -19.16 -0.95
N ALA A 14 1.33 -18.61 -0.78
CA ALA A 14 0.36 -18.50 -1.88
C ALA A 14 0.79 -17.53 -2.99
N LEU A 15 1.69 -16.58 -2.70
CA LEU A 15 2.18 -15.61 -3.68
C LEU A 15 3.49 -16.05 -4.38
N GLU A 16 3.99 -17.25 -4.08
CA GLU A 16 5.14 -17.80 -4.79
C GLU A 16 4.79 -18.10 -6.27
N PRO A 17 5.74 -17.94 -7.19
CA PRO A 17 7.15 -17.64 -6.98
C PRO A 17 7.48 -16.13 -6.89
N HIS A 18 6.49 -15.24 -6.86
CA HIS A 18 6.65 -13.79 -6.94
C HIS A 18 7.06 -13.14 -5.62
N ILE A 19 6.51 -13.59 -4.50
CA ILE A 19 6.91 -13.17 -3.16
C ILE A 19 7.05 -14.45 -2.31
N ASP A 20 8.21 -14.66 -1.71
CA ASP A 20 8.50 -15.88 -0.99
C ASP A 20 7.79 -15.96 0.38
N ALA A 21 7.48 -17.18 0.80
CA ALA A 21 6.76 -17.47 2.03
C ALA A 21 7.44 -16.88 3.28
N ARG A 22 8.78 -16.90 3.31
CA ARG A 22 9.53 -16.38 4.46
C ARG A 22 9.43 -14.86 4.58
N THR A 23 9.48 -14.14 3.45
CA THR A 23 9.21 -12.71 3.40
C THR A 23 7.80 -12.42 3.92
N MET A 24 6.79 -13.13 3.42
CA MET A 24 5.40 -12.93 3.83
C MET A 24 5.18 -13.16 5.33
N GLU A 25 5.75 -14.23 5.89
CA GLU A 25 5.64 -14.55 7.30
C GLU A 25 6.25 -13.44 8.18
N ILE A 26 7.49 -13.02 7.89
CA ILE A 26 8.20 -11.99 8.65
C ILE A 26 7.50 -10.65 8.49
N HIS A 27 7.14 -10.29 7.28
CA HIS A 27 6.52 -9.01 6.95
C HIS A 27 5.18 -8.82 7.69
N HIS A 28 4.35 -9.88 7.74
CA HIS A 28 3.08 -9.86 8.46
C HIS A 28 3.29 -9.96 9.98
N THR A 29 3.97 -11.02 10.47
CA THR A 29 4.00 -11.34 11.90
C THR A 29 4.96 -10.47 12.71
N LYS A 30 5.95 -9.83 12.08
CA LYS A 30 6.93 -8.96 12.75
C LYS A 30 6.71 -7.51 12.40
N HIS A 31 6.82 -7.10 11.13
CA HIS A 31 6.72 -5.69 10.75
C HIS A 31 5.31 -5.13 10.96
N HIS A 32 4.28 -5.73 10.36
CA HIS A 32 2.90 -5.25 10.52
C HIS A 32 2.42 -5.37 11.96
N ASN A 33 2.73 -6.46 12.65
CA ASN A 33 2.37 -6.63 14.05
C ASN A 33 3.04 -5.58 14.96
N ALA A 34 4.28 -5.20 14.69
CA ALA A 34 4.96 -4.13 15.44
C ALA A 34 4.26 -2.78 15.22
N TYR A 35 3.88 -2.43 13.98
CA TYR A 35 3.10 -1.22 13.73
C TYR A 35 1.77 -1.24 14.46
N THR A 36 1.05 -2.36 14.46
CA THR A 36 -0.23 -2.52 15.16
C THR A 36 -0.08 -2.30 16.67
N THR A 37 0.91 -2.94 17.28
CA THR A 37 1.19 -2.84 18.72
C THR A 37 1.58 -1.43 19.11
N ASN A 38 2.49 -0.82 18.34
CA ASN A 38 3.00 0.53 18.63
C ASN A 38 1.93 1.62 18.38
N LEU A 39 1.08 1.43 17.35
CA LEU A 39 -0.06 2.34 17.13
C LEU A 39 -1.01 2.33 18.33
N ASN A 40 -1.39 1.15 18.80
CA ASN A 40 -2.25 1.03 19.99
C ASN A 40 -1.65 1.75 21.20
N ALA A 41 -0.36 1.58 21.43
CA ALA A 41 0.34 2.28 22.51
C ALA A 41 0.36 3.81 22.30
N ALA A 42 0.49 4.28 21.06
CA ALA A 42 0.55 5.69 20.74
C ALA A 42 -0.80 6.43 20.85
N VAL A 43 -1.92 5.73 20.66
CA VAL A 43 -3.27 6.34 20.73
C VAL A 43 -3.96 6.14 22.08
N ALA A 44 -3.51 5.20 22.91
CA ALA A 44 -4.13 4.89 24.19
C ALA A 44 -4.19 6.11 25.12
N GLY A 45 -5.37 6.41 25.67
CA GLY A 45 -5.58 7.54 26.57
C GLY A 45 -5.51 8.92 25.91
N THR A 46 -5.47 8.98 24.56
CA THR A 46 -5.50 10.24 23.79
C THR A 46 -6.85 10.46 23.12
N GLU A 47 -7.06 11.63 22.55
CA GLU A 47 -8.24 11.95 21.72
C GLU A 47 -8.36 11.10 20.44
N LEU A 48 -7.29 10.40 20.06
CA LEU A 48 -7.27 9.50 18.90
C LEU A 48 -7.82 8.12 19.23
N GLU A 49 -7.96 7.78 20.50
CA GLU A 49 -8.47 6.48 20.91
C GLU A 49 -9.91 6.26 20.43
N GLY A 50 -10.13 5.14 19.74
CA GLY A 50 -11.44 4.77 19.20
C GLY A 50 -11.76 5.36 17.82
N LEU A 51 -10.93 6.23 17.28
CA LEU A 51 -11.06 6.68 15.89
C LEU A 51 -10.64 5.60 14.91
N THR A 52 -11.17 5.65 13.68
CA THR A 52 -10.67 4.80 12.58
C THR A 52 -9.28 5.25 12.13
N ILE A 53 -8.50 4.34 11.56
CA ILE A 53 -7.16 4.68 11.11
C ILE A 53 -7.17 5.75 10.02
N GLU A 54 -8.15 5.74 9.13
CA GLU A 54 -8.33 6.74 8.08
C GLU A 54 -8.55 8.14 8.69
N ASN A 55 -9.43 8.24 9.70
CA ASN A 55 -9.68 9.50 10.40
C ASN A 55 -8.43 10.03 11.11
N ILE A 56 -7.62 9.15 11.70
CA ILE A 56 -6.34 9.51 12.32
C ILE A 56 -5.38 10.06 11.27
N LEU A 57 -5.25 9.38 10.11
CA LEU A 57 -4.27 9.75 9.08
C LEU A 57 -4.67 11.02 8.32
N ILE A 58 -5.96 11.20 7.99
CA ILE A 58 -6.46 12.41 7.30
C ILE A 58 -6.26 13.66 8.16
N ASN A 59 -6.36 13.54 9.49
CA ASN A 59 -6.21 14.65 10.44
C ASN A 59 -4.85 14.61 11.19
N LEU A 60 -3.86 13.92 10.62
CA LEU A 60 -2.59 13.69 11.29
C LEU A 60 -1.84 14.99 11.63
N ASP A 61 -1.49 15.18 12.91
CA ASP A 61 -0.41 16.07 13.29
C ASP A 61 0.94 15.41 12.94
N LYS A 62 1.58 15.93 11.90
CA LYS A 62 2.87 15.39 11.40
C LYS A 62 4.00 15.44 12.45
N LYS A 63 3.86 16.23 13.52
CA LYS A 63 4.81 16.27 14.63
C LYS A 63 4.69 15.04 15.53
N ASN A 64 3.55 14.37 15.53
CA ASN A 64 3.37 13.10 16.24
C ASN A 64 4.00 11.95 15.43
N ALA A 65 5.32 11.80 15.55
CA ALA A 65 6.06 10.78 14.82
C ALA A 65 5.62 9.35 15.13
N ALA A 66 5.17 9.07 16.37
CA ALA A 66 4.71 7.74 16.76
C ALA A 66 3.44 7.36 16.01
N VAL A 67 2.44 8.23 15.95
CA VAL A 67 1.19 8.00 15.21
C VAL A 67 1.45 8.01 13.70
N ARG A 68 2.27 8.95 13.18
CA ARG A 68 2.64 9.01 11.76
C ARG A 68 3.25 7.70 11.26
N ASN A 69 4.28 7.22 11.95
CA ASN A 69 5.01 6.03 11.50
C ASN A 69 4.20 4.74 11.72
N ASN A 70 3.61 4.56 12.89
CA ASN A 70 2.92 3.32 13.22
C ASN A 70 1.48 3.28 12.65
N GLY A 71 0.78 4.42 12.61
CA GLY A 71 -0.51 4.54 11.95
C GLY A 71 -0.39 4.38 10.43
N GLY A 72 0.61 5.03 9.83
CA GLY A 72 0.94 4.82 8.43
C GLY A 72 1.26 3.37 8.13
N GLY A 73 2.18 2.76 8.91
CA GLY A 73 2.55 1.35 8.75
C GLY A 73 1.35 0.40 8.88
N PHE A 74 0.49 0.61 9.86
CA PHE A 74 -0.72 -0.19 10.02
C PHE A 74 -1.66 -0.09 8.81
N TYR A 75 -1.97 1.13 8.36
CA TYR A 75 -2.86 1.34 7.21
C TYR A 75 -2.26 0.78 5.91
N ASN A 76 -0.99 1.09 5.64
CA ASN A 76 -0.30 0.70 4.42
C ASN A 76 -0.30 -0.83 4.24
N HIS A 77 0.00 -1.56 5.32
CA HIS A 77 0.03 -3.02 5.28
C HIS A 77 -1.37 -3.64 5.20
N ASN A 78 -2.40 -3.04 5.86
CA ASN A 78 -3.78 -3.49 5.68
C ASN A 78 -4.21 -3.43 4.21
N LEU A 79 -3.87 -2.35 3.52
CA LEU A 79 -4.15 -2.21 2.09
C LEU A 79 -3.33 -3.21 1.29
N PHE A 80 -2.02 -3.32 1.55
CA PHE A 80 -1.09 -4.16 0.80
C PHE A 80 -1.53 -5.62 0.72
N TRP A 81 -1.93 -6.20 1.86
CA TRP A 81 -2.38 -7.60 1.88
C TRP A 81 -3.62 -7.85 1.05
N THR A 82 -4.54 -6.91 1.02
CA THR A 82 -5.82 -7.08 0.32
C THR A 82 -5.75 -6.82 -1.18
N VAL A 83 -4.77 -6.05 -1.65
CA VAL A 83 -4.58 -5.77 -3.09
C VAL A 83 -3.69 -6.80 -3.78
N MET A 84 -3.31 -7.86 -3.08
CA MET A 84 -2.59 -9.02 -3.64
C MET A 84 -3.44 -10.28 -3.54
N SER A 85 -3.27 -11.19 -4.51
CA SER A 85 -3.98 -12.47 -4.58
C SER A 85 -3.12 -13.51 -5.29
N PRO A 86 -3.21 -14.81 -4.90
CA PRO A 86 -2.63 -15.90 -5.67
C PRO A 86 -3.23 -16.04 -7.08
N ASP A 87 -4.46 -15.55 -7.26
CA ASP A 87 -5.15 -15.50 -8.57
C ASP A 87 -5.02 -14.12 -9.23
N GLY A 88 -4.04 -13.31 -8.79
CA GLY A 88 -3.78 -11.97 -9.26
C GLY A 88 -3.11 -11.92 -10.63
N GLY A 89 -2.69 -10.71 -11.00
CA GLY A 89 -2.03 -10.45 -12.28
C GLY A 89 -2.99 -10.11 -13.42
N GLY A 90 -2.46 -10.08 -14.64
CA GLY A 90 -3.22 -9.62 -15.80
C GLY A 90 -3.48 -8.11 -15.77
N GLU A 91 -4.68 -7.71 -16.22
CA GLU A 91 -5.07 -6.32 -16.38
C GLU A 91 -6.42 -6.05 -15.71
N PRO A 92 -6.66 -4.82 -15.21
CA PRO A 92 -7.97 -4.41 -14.73
C PRO A 92 -8.99 -4.39 -15.88
N LYS A 93 -10.28 -4.41 -15.54
CA LYS A 93 -11.38 -4.39 -16.49
C LYS A 93 -12.38 -3.29 -16.15
N GLY A 94 -13.29 -3.00 -17.09
CA GLY A 94 -14.42 -2.10 -16.88
C GLY A 94 -14.00 -0.68 -16.55
N GLU A 95 -14.64 -0.10 -15.55
CA GLU A 95 -14.48 1.32 -15.20
C GLU A 95 -13.07 1.67 -14.72
N LEU A 96 -12.39 0.77 -14.02
CA LEU A 96 -11.02 1.00 -13.58
C LEU A 96 -10.06 1.08 -14.78
N MET A 97 -10.20 0.18 -15.78
CA MET A 97 -9.40 0.25 -17.00
C MET A 97 -9.64 1.57 -17.73
N ALA A 98 -10.91 1.96 -17.92
CA ALA A 98 -11.24 3.21 -18.57
C ALA A 98 -10.67 4.45 -17.84
N ALA A 99 -10.68 4.43 -16.50
CA ALA A 99 -10.08 5.50 -15.69
C ALA A 99 -8.55 5.53 -15.79
N ILE A 100 -7.92 4.37 -15.89
CA ILE A 100 -6.46 4.24 -16.13
C ILE A 100 -6.12 4.81 -17.51
N GLU A 101 -6.82 4.39 -18.55
CA GLU A 101 -6.60 4.91 -19.91
C GLU A 101 -6.83 6.43 -19.99
N ALA A 102 -7.88 6.93 -19.36
CA ALA A 102 -8.17 8.37 -19.32
C ALA A 102 -7.09 9.18 -18.57
N SER A 103 -6.48 8.61 -17.52
CA SER A 103 -5.50 9.31 -16.67
C SER A 103 -4.06 9.17 -17.17
N PHE A 104 -3.73 8.05 -17.82
CA PHE A 104 -2.34 7.71 -18.18
C PHE A 104 -2.14 7.45 -19.67
N GLY A 105 -3.21 7.31 -20.47
CA GLY A 105 -3.17 7.01 -21.90
C GLY A 105 -3.29 5.51 -22.21
N SER A 106 -2.69 4.64 -21.41
CA SER A 106 -2.81 3.18 -21.50
C SER A 106 -2.47 2.50 -20.19
N PHE A 107 -2.79 1.21 -20.08
CA PHE A 107 -2.37 0.40 -18.94
C PHE A 107 -0.84 0.26 -18.86
N GLU A 108 -0.16 0.12 -19.97
CA GLU A 108 1.31 0.04 -20.01
C GLU A 108 1.99 1.34 -19.55
N GLU A 109 1.44 2.49 -19.91
CA GLU A 109 1.94 3.79 -19.43
C GLU A 109 1.70 3.94 -17.91
N PHE A 110 0.55 3.48 -17.40
CA PHE A 110 0.32 3.40 -15.97
C PHE A 110 1.35 2.51 -15.28
N LYS A 111 1.58 1.28 -15.78
CA LYS A 111 2.58 0.34 -15.21
C LYS A 111 3.97 0.98 -15.18
N THR A 112 4.35 1.61 -16.28
CA THR A 112 5.63 2.33 -16.39
C THR A 112 5.76 3.42 -15.34
N LYS A 113 4.72 4.24 -15.15
CA LYS A 113 4.70 5.33 -14.18
C LYS A 113 4.73 4.79 -12.74
N PHE A 114 3.97 3.74 -12.45
CA PHE A 114 3.92 3.11 -11.13
C PHE A 114 5.24 2.42 -10.78
N ALA A 115 5.80 1.67 -11.71
CA ALA A 115 7.11 1.05 -11.55
C ALA A 115 8.21 2.09 -11.32
N LYS A 116 8.18 3.21 -12.08
CA LYS A 116 9.11 4.32 -11.89
C LYS A 116 8.98 4.94 -10.49
N ALA A 117 7.76 5.14 -9.99
CA ALA A 117 7.55 5.68 -8.65
C ALA A 117 8.19 4.79 -7.56
N GLY A 118 8.04 3.46 -7.67
CA GLY A 118 8.69 2.51 -6.77
C GLY A 118 10.21 2.46 -6.91
N ALA A 119 10.71 2.44 -8.14
CA ALA A 119 12.15 2.34 -8.41
C ALA A 119 12.92 3.61 -8.00
N THR A 120 12.31 4.79 -8.16
CA THR A 120 12.96 6.07 -7.83
C THR A 120 12.73 6.51 -6.39
N GLN A 121 11.88 5.81 -5.62
CA GLN A 121 11.74 6.08 -4.20
C GLN A 121 13.08 5.75 -3.50
N PHE A 122 13.80 6.80 -3.12
CA PHE A 122 15.10 6.64 -2.48
C PHE A 122 14.93 6.11 -1.05
N GLY A 123 15.61 5.00 -0.74
CA GLY A 123 15.48 4.33 0.56
C GLY A 123 14.15 3.59 0.71
N SER A 124 13.63 3.58 1.92
CA SER A 124 12.36 2.94 2.27
C SER A 124 11.17 3.79 1.86
N GLY A 125 10.10 3.15 1.42
CA GLY A 125 8.87 3.85 1.07
C GLY A 125 7.89 2.99 0.31
N TRP A 126 6.95 3.64 -0.38
CA TRP A 126 5.83 3.03 -1.07
C TRP A 126 5.60 3.68 -2.43
N ALA A 127 5.05 2.93 -3.37
CA ALA A 127 4.43 3.45 -4.59
C ALA A 127 2.90 3.28 -4.51
N TRP A 128 2.16 4.28 -4.96
CA TRP A 128 0.70 4.36 -4.82
C TRP A 128 0.01 4.66 -6.14
N LEU A 129 -1.17 4.04 -6.34
CA LEU A 129 -2.20 4.51 -7.25
C LEU A 129 -3.34 5.08 -6.40
N CYS A 130 -3.72 6.33 -6.64
CA CYS A 130 -4.72 7.05 -5.86
C CYS A 130 -5.86 7.57 -6.71
N VAL A 131 -7.06 7.62 -6.12
CA VAL A 131 -8.20 8.36 -6.66
C VAL A 131 -8.16 9.78 -6.08
N LYS A 132 -8.08 10.78 -6.97
CA LYS A 132 -8.11 12.19 -6.61
C LYS A 132 -9.54 12.66 -6.37
N LYS A 133 -9.71 13.80 -5.70
CA LYS A 133 -11.03 14.41 -5.43
C LYS A 133 -11.86 14.72 -6.70
N ASP A 134 -11.22 14.86 -7.85
CA ASP A 134 -11.87 15.05 -9.15
C ASP A 134 -12.17 13.72 -9.89
N GLY A 135 -11.99 12.59 -9.21
CA GLY A 135 -12.19 11.24 -9.75
C GLY A 135 -11.07 10.72 -10.65
N LYS A 136 -10.06 11.53 -10.95
CA LYS A 136 -8.91 11.09 -11.75
C LYS A 136 -7.95 10.24 -10.92
N LEU A 137 -7.21 9.41 -11.63
CA LEU A 137 -6.14 8.61 -11.03
C LEU A 137 -4.80 9.33 -11.10
N ASP A 138 -3.98 9.16 -10.07
CA ASP A 138 -2.59 9.62 -10.05
C ASP A 138 -1.68 8.61 -9.38
N VAL A 139 -0.38 8.67 -9.71
CA VAL A 139 0.67 7.80 -9.19
C VAL A 139 1.73 8.62 -8.49
N CYS A 140 2.12 8.21 -7.29
CA CYS A 140 3.21 8.84 -6.54
C CYS A 140 4.01 7.84 -5.71
N GLY A 141 5.20 8.25 -5.28
CA GLY A 141 5.97 7.61 -4.21
C GLY A 141 5.89 8.41 -2.92
N THR A 142 6.01 7.74 -1.78
CA THR A 142 6.11 8.36 -0.46
C THR A 142 7.22 7.71 0.37
N PRO A 143 7.93 8.47 1.21
CA PRO A 143 8.99 7.90 2.05
C PRO A 143 8.43 7.19 3.28
N ASN A 144 9.19 6.22 3.77
CA ASN A 144 8.93 5.50 5.01
C ASN A 144 7.52 4.90 5.05
N GLN A 145 6.71 5.24 6.08
CA GLN A 145 5.32 4.80 6.19
C GLN A 145 4.32 5.93 5.90
N ASP A 146 4.78 7.02 5.33
CA ASP A 146 3.89 8.07 4.83
C ASP A 146 2.99 7.54 3.71
N ASN A 147 1.75 8.03 3.64
CA ASN A 147 0.80 7.67 2.59
C ASN A 147 -0.06 8.87 2.15
N PRO A 148 -0.73 8.79 0.98
CA PRO A 148 -1.47 9.90 0.41
C PRO A 148 -2.73 10.35 1.17
N LEU A 149 -3.19 9.63 2.21
CA LEU A 149 -4.23 10.13 3.12
C LEU A 149 -3.72 11.24 4.03
N MET A 150 -2.43 11.23 4.33
CA MET A 150 -1.82 12.22 5.23
C MET A 150 -1.80 13.59 4.56
N PRO A 151 -2.01 14.69 5.33
CA PRO A 151 -2.00 16.05 4.79
C PRO A 151 -0.69 16.37 4.06
N GLU A 152 -0.80 16.86 2.82
CA GLU A 152 0.34 17.29 1.97
C GLU A 152 1.40 16.20 1.71
N VAL A 153 0.99 14.94 1.66
CA VAL A 153 1.86 13.80 1.36
C VAL A 153 1.46 13.19 0.00
N GLY A 154 2.48 12.88 -0.81
CA GLY A 154 2.30 12.21 -2.09
C GLY A 154 1.40 12.96 -3.05
N CYS A 155 0.55 12.23 -3.78
CA CYS A 155 -0.36 12.80 -4.78
C CYS A 155 -1.68 13.36 -4.20
N GLY A 156 -1.91 13.20 -2.89
CA GLY A 156 -3.14 13.67 -2.21
C GLY A 156 -4.40 13.07 -2.82
N GLY A 157 -4.89 12.01 -2.24
CA GLY A 157 -6.06 11.26 -2.70
C GLY A 157 -6.18 9.97 -1.91
N THR A 158 -7.20 9.16 -2.21
CA THR A 158 -7.37 7.88 -1.54
C THR A 158 -6.57 6.78 -2.25
N PRO A 159 -5.64 6.10 -1.57
CA PRO A 159 -4.91 4.98 -2.16
C PRO A 159 -5.83 3.79 -2.45
N ILE A 160 -5.78 3.28 -3.69
CA ILE A 160 -6.50 2.06 -4.10
C ILE A 160 -5.55 0.90 -4.42
N LEU A 161 -4.27 1.18 -4.68
CA LEU A 161 -3.18 0.22 -4.83
C LEU A 161 -1.94 0.79 -4.14
N GLY A 162 -1.24 -0.04 -3.39
CA GLY A 162 0.03 0.30 -2.75
C GLY A 162 1.03 -0.83 -2.94
N MET A 163 2.29 -0.48 -3.20
CA MET A 163 3.41 -1.42 -3.27
C MET A 163 4.48 -1.00 -2.28
N ASP A 164 4.81 -1.88 -1.36
CA ASP A 164 5.91 -1.69 -0.41
C ASP A 164 7.25 -1.84 -1.11
N VAL A 165 8.10 -0.81 -1.03
CA VAL A 165 9.47 -0.84 -1.54
C VAL A 165 10.52 -0.69 -0.44
N TRP A 166 10.13 -0.90 0.83
CA TRP A 166 11.07 -1.19 1.89
C TRP A 166 11.84 -2.47 1.55
N GLU A 167 13.12 -2.54 1.87
CA GLU A 167 13.93 -3.74 1.58
C GLU A 167 13.38 -5.00 2.25
N HIS A 168 12.74 -4.90 3.43
CA HIS A 168 12.11 -6.05 4.09
C HIS A 168 11.01 -6.72 3.25
N ALA A 169 10.42 -6.01 2.29
CA ALA A 169 9.38 -6.56 1.43
C ALA A 169 9.91 -7.48 0.32
N TYR A 170 11.22 -7.42 -0.01
CA TYR A 170 11.74 -8.13 -1.17
C TYR A 170 13.17 -8.68 -1.02
N TYR A 171 13.94 -8.28 0.01
CA TYR A 171 15.38 -8.54 0.06
C TYR A 171 15.73 -10.03 0.12
N LEU A 172 14.94 -10.86 0.81
CA LEU A 172 15.24 -12.30 0.92
C LEU A 172 15.20 -13.01 -0.44
N HIS A 173 14.32 -12.58 -1.34
CA HIS A 173 14.17 -13.19 -2.66
C HIS A 173 14.94 -12.44 -3.76
N TYR A 174 14.92 -11.10 -3.71
CA TYR A 174 15.46 -10.25 -4.79
C TYR A 174 16.77 -9.54 -4.43
N GLN A 175 17.17 -9.49 -3.16
CA GLN A 175 18.32 -8.74 -2.65
C GLN A 175 18.24 -7.26 -3.11
N ASN A 176 19.26 -6.75 -3.77
CA ASN A 176 19.30 -5.38 -4.27
C ASN A 176 18.49 -5.14 -5.55
N ARG A 177 17.88 -6.19 -6.13
CA ARG A 177 17.17 -6.10 -7.41
C ARG A 177 15.72 -5.63 -7.23
N ARG A 178 15.54 -4.44 -6.66
CA ARG A 178 14.21 -3.83 -6.52
C ARG A 178 13.40 -3.81 -7.83
N PRO A 179 13.98 -3.50 -9.02
CA PRO A 179 13.23 -3.54 -10.27
C PRO A 179 12.59 -4.90 -10.58
N ASP A 180 13.28 -6.01 -10.28
CA ASP A 180 12.75 -7.37 -10.50
C ASP A 180 11.55 -7.65 -9.59
N TYR A 181 11.61 -7.20 -8.32
CA TYR A 181 10.48 -7.27 -7.41
C TYR A 181 9.28 -6.43 -7.89
N ILE A 182 9.53 -5.21 -8.37
CA ILE A 182 8.47 -4.34 -8.91
C ILE A 182 7.77 -5.00 -10.09
N GLU A 183 8.52 -5.64 -11.00
CA GLU A 183 7.96 -6.39 -12.13
C GLU A 183 7.15 -7.60 -11.63
N ALA A 184 7.70 -8.36 -10.68
CA ALA A 184 7.04 -9.53 -10.11
C ALA A 184 5.75 -9.16 -9.36
N PHE A 185 5.67 -8.01 -8.71
CA PHE A 185 4.50 -7.54 -7.98
C PHE A 185 3.25 -7.48 -8.87
N PHE A 186 3.36 -7.08 -10.14
CA PHE A 186 2.22 -7.01 -11.04
C PHE A 186 1.57 -8.38 -11.32
N ASN A 187 2.27 -9.49 -11.08
CA ASN A 187 1.70 -10.83 -11.24
C ASN A 187 0.80 -11.25 -10.06
N VAL A 188 0.83 -10.52 -8.95
CA VAL A 188 0.02 -10.83 -7.77
C VAL A 188 -1.02 -9.75 -7.44
N VAL A 189 -1.10 -8.67 -8.23
CA VAL A 189 -2.10 -7.61 -8.01
C VAL A 189 -3.51 -8.16 -8.22
N ASP A 190 -4.36 -8.02 -7.20
CA ASP A 190 -5.80 -8.29 -7.29
C ASP A 190 -6.54 -7.11 -7.90
N TRP A 191 -6.63 -7.09 -9.23
CA TRP A 191 -7.34 -6.04 -9.95
C TRP A 191 -8.84 -5.98 -9.64
N THR A 192 -9.43 -7.06 -9.13
CA THR A 192 -10.84 -7.09 -8.68
C THR A 192 -11.00 -6.24 -7.42
N GLU A 193 -10.12 -6.42 -6.45
CA GLU A 193 -10.11 -5.62 -5.23
C GLU A 193 -9.75 -4.15 -5.51
N VAL A 194 -8.77 -3.89 -6.37
CA VAL A 194 -8.42 -2.51 -6.78
C VAL A 194 -9.61 -1.83 -7.45
N ALA A 195 -10.35 -2.54 -8.34
CA ALA A 195 -11.55 -2.01 -8.98
C ALA A 195 -12.69 -1.76 -7.98
N ARG A 196 -12.87 -2.63 -6.99
CA ARG A 196 -13.84 -2.44 -5.90
C ARG A 196 -13.52 -1.16 -5.09
N ARG A 197 -12.24 -0.94 -4.75
CA ARG A 197 -11.80 0.26 -4.05
C ARG A 197 -12.03 1.51 -4.90
N PHE A 198 -11.69 1.45 -6.17
CA PHE A 198 -11.95 2.55 -7.12
C PHE A 198 -13.45 2.92 -7.16
N ALA A 199 -14.34 1.93 -7.19
CA ALA A 199 -15.79 2.17 -7.25
C ALA A 199 -16.36 2.85 -6.00
N VAL A 200 -15.70 2.71 -4.85
CA VAL A 200 -16.11 3.38 -3.59
C VAL A 200 -15.63 4.83 -3.53
N GLU A 201 -14.50 5.14 -4.15
CA GLU A 201 -13.80 6.43 -4.00
C GLU A 201 -14.06 7.42 -5.18
N LYS A 202 -14.68 6.97 -6.28
CA LYS A 202 -14.97 7.81 -7.45
C LYS A 202 -16.19 8.72 -7.27
#